data_9944a262d09b44e909f2bf13eb41081b
#
_entry.id   9944a262d09b44e909f2bf13eb41081b
#
_cell.length_a   1.000
_cell.length_b   1.000
_cell.length_c   1.000
_cell.angle_alpha   90.00
_cell.angle_beta   90.00
_cell.angle_gamma   90.00
#
_symmetry.space_group_name_H-M   'P 1'
#
loop_
_entity.id
_entity.type
_entity.pdbx_description
1 polymer ?
#
loop_
_entity_poly.entity_id
_entity_poly.type
_entity_poly.pdbx_seq_one_letter_code
_entity_poly.pdbx_strand_id
1 'polypeptide(L)'
;MSKCASTAQLLAGGIAAAFTVASAAAQTASPPDFSSNFTSWAAGVGVDFTPVEGSPSPLRQDPAHPFVPNGTGRQPTYRIADLTNPNLKQWAKDIMKKDNDEVIAGKIAFTPRQSCMPAGVPGFILYGGGAVRFLQTPKKVTMIFDGDMQVRHVYMDVPHSANVKPSWYGESVGHYEGDTLVIDTIGQNTKTVVDAYRTPHSDKLHVLERWRMVDNGNTLEVLVTVDDSDTYNQPWQGLRRYRRAQGQLGEQICAEGNFLLFDYGVPVAKTPDF
;
A
#
# COMPACT_ATOMS: atom_id res chain seq x y z
N MET A 1 -74.02 -73.33 -14.41
CA MET A 1 -73.67 -72.68 -13.17
C MET A 1 -72.16 -72.51 -13.19
N SER A 2 -71.68 -71.37 -13.66
CA SER A 2 -70.21 -71.07 -13.65
C SER A 2 -69.99 -69.67 -13.22
N LYS A 3 -69.15 -69.49 -12.23
CA LYS A 3 -68.80 -68.21 -11.66
C LYS A 3 -67.48 -67.76 -12.34
N CYS A 4 -67.54 -66.60 -13.02
CA CYS A 4 -66.39 -65.89 -13.51
C CYS A 4 -65.76 -65.13 -12.32
N ALA A 5 -64.48 -65.32 -12.14
CA ALA A 5 -63.62 -64.47 -11.24
C ALA A 5 -62.81 -63.53 -12.12
N SER A 6 -62.99 -62.26 -11.95
CA SER A 6 -62.24 -61.16 -12.61
C SER A 6 -61.05 -60.72 -11.78
N THR A 7 -59.87 -60.86 -12.33
CA THR A 7 -58.63 -60.44 -11.73
C THR A 7 -58.32 -59.00 -12.17
N ALA A 8 -58.30 -58.07 -11.26
CA ALA A 8 -57.89 -56.69 -11.50
C ALA A 8 -56.34 -56.56 -11.30
N GLN A 9 -55.62 -56.18 -12.33
CA GLN A 9 -54.20 -55.82 -12.25
C GLN A 9 -54.08 -54.36 -11.91
N LEU A 10 -53.46 -54.11 -10.79
CA LEU A 10 -53.00 -52.76 -10.41
C LEU A 10 -51.65 -52.44 -11.07
N LEU A 11 -51.63 -51.45 -11.96
CA LEU A 11 -50.46 -50.87 -12.53
C LEU A 11 -49.94 -49.76 -11.52
N ALA A 12 -48.82 -50.03 -10.86
CA ALA A 12 -48.12 -49.04 -10.08
C ALA A 12 -47.18 -48.24 -11.01
N GLY A 13 -47.63 -47.03 -11.35
CA GLY A 13 -46.77 -46.05 -12.09
C GLY A 13 -45.81 -45.36 -11.15
N GLY A 14 -44.53 -45.71 -11.20
CA GLY A 14 -43.48 -45.00 -10.48
C GLY A 14 -43.10 -43.71 -11.24
N ILE A 15 -43.36 -42.56 -10.65
CA ILE A 15 -42.86 -41.25 -11.13
C ILE A 15 -41.43 -41.09 -10.61
N ALA A 16 -40.45 -41.27 -11.50
CA ALA A 16 -39.06 -40.93 -11.21
C ALA A 16 -38.90 -39.40 -11.34
N ALA A 17 -38.84 -38.70 -10.22
CA ALA A 17 -38.46 -37.26 -10.19
C ALA A 17 -36.96 -37.15 -10.45
N ALA A 18 -36.58 -36.71 -11.62
CA ALA A 18 -35.19 -36.34 -11.94
C ALA A 18 -34.86 -34.98 -11.29
N PHE A 19 -34.13 -35.00 -10.20
CA PHE A 19 -33.53 -33.78 -9.64
C PHE A 19 -32.36 -33.35 -10.54
N THR A 20 -32.57 -32.36 -11.38
CA THR A 20 -31.49 -31.63 -12.04
C THR A 20 -30.81 -30.73 -11.02
N VAL A 21 -29.65 -31.15 -10.52
CA VAL A 21 -28.74 -30.27 -9.75
C VAL A 21 -28.15 -29.27 -10.76
N ALA A 22 -28.75 -28.09 -10.82
CA ALA A 22 -28.14 -26.96 -11.52
C ALA A 22 -26.88 -26.56 -10.74
N SER A 23 -25.72 -26.95 -11.23
CA SER A 23 -24.45 -26.40 -10.79
C SER A 23 -24.46 -24.91 -11.16
N ALA A 24 -24.74 -24.03 -10.21
CA ALA A 24 -24.49 -22.63 -10.35
C ALA A 24 -22.95 -22.47 -10.46
N ALA A 25 -22.45 -22.35 -11.69
CA ALA A 25 -21.10 -21.89 -11.90
C ALA A 25 -21.03 -20.50 -11.26
N ALA A 26 -20.27 -20.39 -10.19
CA ALA A 26 -19.95 -19.09 -9.61
C ALA A 26 -19.32 -18.28 -10.75
N GLN A 27 -20.02 -17.27 -11.24
CA GLN A 27 -19.45 -16.28 -12.14
C GLN A 27 -18.31 -15.64 -11.38
N THR A 28 -17.07 -15.98 -11.73
CA THR A 28 -15.90 -15.27 -11.24
C THR A 28 -16.08 -13.83 -11.68
N ALA A 29 -16.36 -12.94 -10.72
CA ALA A 29 -16.45 -11.52 -10.98
C ALA A 29 -15.15 -11.10 -11.69
N SER A 30 -15.28 -10.35 -12.78
CA SER A 30 -14.10 -9.81 -13.45
C SER A 30 -13.29 -8.98 -12.46
N PRO A 31 -11.95 -9.06 -12.50
CA PRO A 31 -11.10 -8.23 -11.65
C PRO A 31 -11.48 -6.75 -11.77
N PRO A 32 -11.39 -5.98 -10.68
CA PRO A 32 -11.67 -4.54 -10.72
C PRO A 32 -10.72 -3.85 -11.70
N ASP A 33 -11.25 -2.94 -12.51
CA ASP A 33 -10.44 -2.16 -13.45
C ASP A 33 -10.07 -0.80 -12.82
N PHE A 34 -8.86 -0.71 -12.27
CA PHE A 34 -8.31 0.52 -11.71
C PHE A 34 -7.76 1.48 -12.78
N SER A 35 -7.64 1.02 -14.03
CA SER A 35 -7.00 1.74 -15.13
C SER A 35 -7.97 2.31 -16.17
N SER A 36 -9.28 2.06 -16.02
CA SER A 36 -10.28 2.45 -17.01
C SER A 36 -10.19 3.92 -17.39
N ASN A 37 -10.28 4.21 -18.68
CA ASN A 37 -10.22 5.56 -19.25
C ASN A 37 -8.93 6.35 -18.86
N PHE A 38 -7.79 5.68 -18.78
CA PHE A 38 -6.53 6.30 -18.36
C PHE A 38 -6.63 6.99 -16.99
N THR A 39 -7.47 6.48 -16.12
CA THR A 39 -7.64 7.02 -14.77
C THR A 39 -6.32 7.02 -14.03
N SER A 40 -6.04 8.12 -13.38
CA SER A 40 -5.05 8.21 -12.31
C SER A 40 -5.75 8.41 -10.97
N TRP A 41 -5.07 8.05 -9.91
CA TRP A 41 -5.59 8.13 -8.55
C TRP A 41 -4.73 9.11 -7.76
N ALA A 42 -5.26 10.29 -7.51
CA ALA A 42 -4.55 11.34 -6.79
C ALA A 42 -4.70 11.16 -5.28
N ALA A 43 -3.58 11.16 -4.57
CA ALA A 43 -3.60 11.16 -3.12
C ALA A 43 -4.23 12.47 -2.61
N GLY A 44 -5.03 12.36 -1.55
CA GLY A 44 -5.54 13.53 -0.83
C GLY A 44 -4.43 14.30 -0.12
N VAL A 45 -4.78 15.41 0.49
CA VAL A 45 -3.88 16.20 1.32
C VAL A 45 -3.43 15.36 2.53
N GLY A 46 -2.16 15.45 2.87
CA GLY A 46 -1.54 14.72 3.98
C GLY A 46 -0.76 13.49 3.53
N VAL A 47 0.08 13.01 4.43
CA VAL A 47 1.01 11.89 4.20
C VAL A 47 0.90 10.84 5.30
N ASP A 48 -0.18 10.85 6.07
CA ASP A 48 -0.40 9.93 7.18
C ASP A 48 -1.39 8.83 6.79
N PHE A 49 -1.25 7.68 7.39
CA PHE A 49 -2.29 6.67 7.39
C PHE A 49 -3.40 7.05 8.36
N THR A 50 -4.64 6.88 7.94
CA THR A 50 -5.78 6.92 8.85
C THR A 50 -5.76 5.67 9.73
N PRO A 51 -5.82 5.80 11.06
CA PRO A 51 -5.88 4.66 11.95
C PRO A 51 -7.12 3.79 11.69
N VAL A 52 -6.96 2.50 11.95
CA VAL A 52 -8.02 1.50 11.86
C VAL A 52 -8.42 1.07 13.26
N GLU A 53 -9.71 1.03 13.52
CA GLU A 53 -10.25 0.60 14.80
C GLU A 53 -9.82 -0.86 15.11
N GLY A 54 -9.45 -1.10 16.36
CA GLY A 54 -8.98 -2.43 16.80
C GLY A 54 -7.53 -2.76 16.44
N SER A 55 -6.83 -1.87 15.71
CA SER A 55 -5.41 -2.01 15.39
C SER A 55 -4.56 -1.02 16.19
N PRO A 56 -3.30 -1.37 16.54
CA PRO A 56 -2.35 -0.36 16.98
C PRO A 56 -2.31 0.82 16.00
N SER A 57 -2.22 2.04 16.55
CA SER A 57 -2.20 3.24 15.71
C SER A 57 -0.88 3.36 14.93
N PRO A 58 -0.91 3.75 13.65
CA PRO A 58 0.26 4.26 12.96
C PRO A 58 0.90 5.42 13.72
N LEU A 59 2.16 5.72 13.40
CA LEU A 59 2.82 6.91 13.96
C LEU A 59 2.11 8.19 13.55
N ARG A 60 2.23 9.20 14.38
CA ARG A 60 1.61 10.52 14.20
C ARG A 60 2.62 11.62 14.45
N GLN A 61 2.25 12.81 14.02
CA GLN A 61 2.99 14.03 14.32
C GLN A 61 3.02 14.26 15.84
N ASP A 62 4.20 14.60 16.37
CA ASP A 62 4.35 15.09 17.73
C ASP A 62 3.55 16.39 17.88
N PRO A 63 2.56 16.45 18.79
CA PRO A 63 1.76 17.66 18.99
C PRO A 63 2.57 18.86 19.50
N ALA A 64 3.72 18.63 20.15
CA ALA A 64 4.62 19.70 20.58
C ALA A 64 5.38 20.34 19.41
N HIS A 65 5.49 19.65 18.28
CA HIS A 65 6.21 20.08 17.08
C HIS A 65 5.32 19.95 15.84
N PRO A 66 4.29 20.79 15.68
CA PRO A 66 3.36 20.70 14.56
C PRO A 66 4.06 20.90 13.22
N PHE A 67 3.64 20.14 12.22
CA PHE A 67 4.15 20.27 10.85
C PHE A 67 3.81 21.66 10.27
N VAL A 68 4.83 22.33 9.74
CA VAL A 68 4.68 23.60 9.02
C VAL A 68 4.91 23.34 7.53
N PRO A 69 3.86 23.43 6.68
CA PRO A 69 4.01 23.18 5.26
C PRO A 69 4.74 24.31 4.53
N ASN A 70 5.33 23.98 3.37
CA ASN A 70 5.85 24.96 2.43
C ASN A 70 4.75 25.95 2.03
N GLY A 71 5.09 27.16 1.75
CA GLY A 71 4.13 28.19 1.29
C GLY A 71 3.54 29.04 2.41
N THR A 72 3.84 28.76 3.68
CA THR A 72 3.45 29.63 4.80
C THR A 72 4.41 30.80 5.03
N GLY A 73 5.45 30.94 4.20
CA GLY A 73 6.54 31.92 4.41
C GLY A 73 7.49 31.57 5.56
N ARG A 74 7.34 30.41 6.16
CA ARG A 74 8.20 29.88 7.23
C ARG A 74 9.05 28.74 6.68
N GLN A 75 10.18 28.50 7.33
CA GLN A 75 10.97 27.30 7.03
C GLN A 75 10.10 26.06 7.25
N PRO A 76 9.96 25.16 6.25
CA PRO A 76 9.21 23.93 6.43
C PRO A 76 9.78 23.10 7.57
N THR A 77 8.92 22.58 8.41
CA THR A 77 9.31 21.64 9.45
C THR A 77 9.05 20.24 8.93
N TYR A 78 10.05 19.39 8.93
CA TYR A 78 9.85 17.99 8.62
C TYR A 78 8.94 17.34 9.66
N ARG A 79 8.39 16.18 9.31
CA ARG A 79 7.56 15.41 10.23
C ARG A 79 8.38 14.96 11.44
N ILE A 80 7.95 15.39 12.60
CA ILE A 80 8.51 14.99 13.90
C ILE A 80 7.58 13.92 14.47
N ALA A 81 8.12 12.73 14.72
CA ALA A 81 7.35 11.61 15.22
C ALA A 81 7.01 11.74 16.70
N ASP A 82 5.79 11.39 17.06
CA ASP A 82 5.42 11.10 18.45
C ASP A 82 5.99 9.74 18.87
N LEU A 83 7.06 9.76 19.66
CA LEU A 83 7.77 8.58 20.14
C LEU A 83 7.11 7.92 21.36
N THR A 84 5.98 8.45 21.83
CA THR A 84 5.21 7.82 22.92
C THR A 84 4.42 6.60 22.45
N ASN A 85 4.34 6.37 21.14
CA ASN A 85 3.63 5.20 20.57
C ASN A 85 4.13 3.89 21.21
N PRO A 86 3.25 3.16 21.93
CA PRO A 86 3.63 1.96 22.67
C PRO A 86 3.96 0.77 21.77
N ASN A 87 3.53 0.81 20.50
CA ASN A 87 3.76 -0.29 19.55
C ASN A 87 5.18 -0.29 18.98
N LEU A 88 5.88 0.84 19.04
CA LEU A 88 7.24 0.97 18.49
C LEU A 88 8.28 0.46 19.49
N LYS A 89 9.21 -0.38 19.02
CA LYS A 89 10.31 -0.90 19.84
C LYS A 89 11.41 0.13 20.07
N GLN A 90 12.18 -0.06 21.14
CA GLN A 90 13.12 0.94 21.65
C GLN A 90 14.21 1.31 20.63
N TRP A 91 14.79 0.34 19.93
CA TRP A 91 15.84 0.63 18.94
C TRP A 91 15.36 1.60 17.83
N ALA A 92 14.12 1.40 17.37
CA ALA A 92 13.53 2.28 16.36
C ALA A 92 13.26 3.67 16.94
N LYS A 93 12.78 3.75 18.20
CA LYS A 93 12.63 5.01 18.92
C LYS A 93 13.94 5.76 19.08
N ASP A 94 15.04 5.06 19.33
CA ASP A 94 16.37 5.67 19.52
C ASP A 94 16.87 6.32 18.22
N ILE A 95 16.71 5.61 17.08
CA ILE A 95 17.03 6.17 15.76
C ILE A 95 16.15 7.38 15.45
N MET A 96 14.84 7.23 15.61
CA MET A 96 13.89 8.30 15.32
C MET A 96 14.04 9.50 16.23
N LYS A 97 14.46 9.28 17.49
CA LYS A 97 14.78 10.37 18.41
C LYS A 97 15.94 11.21 17.91
N LYS A 98 17.01 10.54 17.47
CA LYS A 98 18.17 11.23 16.87
C LYS A 98 17.72 12.06 15.66
N ASP A 99 16.93 11.48 14.76
CA ASP A 99 16.43 12.17 13.58
C ASP A 99 15.52 13.36 13.94
N ASN A 100 14.65 13.19 14.93
CA ASN A 100 13.80 14.28 15.43
C ASN A 100 14.65 15.42 16.02
N ASP A 101 15.62 15.09 16.88
CA ASP A 101 16.51 16.07 17.52
C ASP A 101 17.30 16.87 16.47
N GLU A 102 17.78 16.23 15.42
CA GLU A 102 18.50 16.89 14.31
C GLU A 102 17.59 17.85 13.54
N VAL A 103 16.36 17.45 13.24
CA VAL A 103 15.39 18.31 12.56
C VAL A 103 14.99 19.50 13.44
N ILE A 104 14.76 19.29 14.74
CA ILE A 104 14.45 20.36 15.68
C ILE A 104 15.63 21.33 15.78
N ALA A 105 16.88 20.85 15.69
CA ALA A 105 18.08 21.68 15.64
C ALA A 105 18.28 22.41 14.30
N GLY A 106 17.35 22.30 13.35
CA GLY A 106 17.37 22.99 12.06
C GLY A 106 18.13 22.26 10.95
N LYS A 107 18.53 21.00 11.16
CA LYS A 107 19.08 20.18 10.10
C LYS A 107 17.96 19.68 9.18
N ILE A 108 18.28 19.47 7.91
CA ILE A 108 17.35 18.88 6.97
C ILE A 108 17.25 17.38 7.25
N ALA A 109 16.03 16.90 7.47
CA ALA A 109 15.77 15.47 7.58
C ALA A 109 16.10 14.79 6.25
N PHE A 110 16.93 13.77 6.31
CA PHE A 110 17.30 13.02 5.13
C PHE A 110 16.36 11.85 4.93
N THR A 111 15.85 11.71 3.73
CA THR A 111 15.06 10.54 3.32
C THR A 111 15.61 10.01 2.00
N PRO A 112 15.47 8.72 1.69
CA PRO A 112 15.90 8.16 0.40
C PRO A 112 15.37 8.97 -0.79
N ARG A 113 14.14 9.43 -0.70
CA ARG A 113 13.49 10.20 -1.76
C ARG A 113 14.18 11.54 -2.07
N GLN A 114 14.76 12.20 -1.09
CA GLN A 114 15.53 13.43 -1.32
C GLN A 114 16.83 13.18 -2.11
N SER A 115 17.27 11.93 -2.17
CA SER A 115 18.39 11.49 -3.00
C SER A 115 17.92 10.77 -4.27
N CYS A 116 16.68 10.99 -4.70
CA CYS A 116 16.09 10.33 -5.87
C CYS A 116 16.04 8.80 -5.77
N MET A 117 16.05 8.26 -4.56
CA MET A 117 15.89 6.84 -4.30
C MET A 117 14.43 6.48 -4.04
N PRO A 118 14.02 5.24 -4.33
CA PRO A 118 12.65 4.79 -4.07
C PRO A 118 12.25 4.90 -2.61
N ALA A 119 10.98 5.19 -2.37
CA ALA A 119 10.42 5.29 -1.03
C ALA A 119 10.24 3.94 -0.32
N GLY A 120 10.25 2.84 -1.07
CA GLY A 120 9.89 1.52 -0.56
C GLY A 120 8.39 1.33 -0.36
N VAL A 121 8.02 0.23 0.25
CA VAL A 121 6.63 -0.12 0.59
C VAL A 121 6.52 -0.22 2.11
N PRO A 122 5.53 0.40 2.78
CA PRO A 122 4.41 1.14 2.22
C PRO A 122 4.69 2.62 1.97
N GLY A 123 5.92 3.11 2.17
CA GLY A 123 6.28 4.53 2.03
C GLY A 123 5.77 5.15 0.72
N PHE A 124 5.87 4.44 -0.39
CA PHE A 124 5.38 4.85 -1.69
C PHE A 124 3.88 5.22 -1.71
N ILE A 125 3.06 4.59 -0.86
CA ILE A 125 1.61 4.85 -0.74
C ILE A 125 1.35 6.21 -0.10
N LEU A 126 2.24 6.66 0.76
CA LEU A 126 2.06 7.84 1.59
C LEU A 126 2.59 9.13 0.95
N TYR A 127 3.59 9.02 0.10
CA TYR A 127 4.17 10.19 -0.54
C TYR A 127 3.18 10.78 -1.53
N GLY A 128 2.25 11.58 -0.96
CA GLY A 128 1.27 12.35 -1.70
C GLY A 128 1.92 13.52 -2.45
N GLY A 129 1.24 14.01 -3.44
CA GLY A 129 1.65 15.08 -4.34
C GLY A 129 1.66 14.61 -5.78
N GLY A 130 1.70 13.30 -6.00
CA GLY A 130 1.55 12.68 -7.30
C GLY A 130 0.32 11.77 -7.37
N ALA A 131 -0.01 11.36 -8.58
CA ALA A 131 -1.04 10.38 -8.85
C ALA A 131 -0.40 9.00 -9.08
N VAL A 132 -1.11 7.96 -8.69
CA VAL A 132 -0.75 6.58 -9.06
C VAL A 132 -1.61 6.12 -10.22
N ARG A 133 -1.00 5.44 -11.16
CA ARG A 133 -1.68 4.79 -12.29
C ARG A 133 -1.42 3.29 -12.26
N PHE A 134 -2.45 2.53 -12.56
CA PHE A 134 -2.37 1.08 -12.64
C PHE A 134 -2.38 0.64 -14.10
N LEU A 135 -1.49 -0.27 -14.46
CA LEU A 135 -1.52 -1.02 -15.71
C LEU A 135 -1.72 -2.49 -15.34
N GLN A 136 -2.89 -3.01 -15.66
CA GLN A 136 -3.31 -4.35 -15.25
C GLN A 136 -3.24 -5.31 -16.42
N THR A 137 -2.57 -6.43 -16.21
CA THR A 137 -2.56 -7.59 -17.09
C THR A 137 -2.86 -8.84 -16.28
N PRO A 138 -3.24 -9.98 -16.89
CA PRO A 138 -3.51 -11.20 -16.14
C PRO A 138 -2.34 -11.70 -15.28
N LYS A 139 -1.10 -11.39 -15.65
CA LYS A 139 0.11 -11.87 -14.95
C LYS A 139 0.82 -10.81 -14.13
N LYS A 140 0.49 -9.55 -14.32
CA LYS A 140 1.23 -8.47 -13.67
C LYS A 140 0.39 -7.20 -13.56
N VAL A 141 0.42 -6.59 -12.39
CA VAL A 141 -0.02 -5.22 -12.19
C VAL A 141 1.23 -4.35 -12.08
N THR A 142 1.27 -3.27 -12.86
CA THR A 142 2.32 -2.27 -12.78
C THR A 142 1.72 -0.98 -12.24
N MET A 143 2.26 -0.50 -11.14
CA MET A 143 1.87 0.76 -10.52
C MET A 143 2.93 1.80 -10.89
N ILE A 144 2.48 2.88 -11.54
CA ILE A 144 3.33 4.02 -11.90
C ILE A 144 2.93 5.18 -11.02
N PHE A 145 3.87 5.68 -10.26
CA PHE A 145 3.68 6.80 -9.37
C PHE A 145 4.28 8.08 -10.00
N ASP A 146 3.46 9.12 -10.11
CA ASP A 146 3.84 10.37 -10.77
C ASP A 146 5.01 11.07 -10.06
N GLY A 147 4.98 11.08 -8.73
CA GLY A 147 6.13 11.59 -7.97
C GLY A 147 7.36 10.72 -8.19
N ASP A 148 8.39 11.32 -8.79
CA ASP A 148 9.68 10.68 -9.09
C ASP A 148 9.61 9.55 -10.14
N MET A 149 8.52 9.44 -10.91
CA MET A 149 8.31 8.42 -11.96
C MET A 149 8.62 6.99 -11.50
N GLN A 150 8.27 6.68 -10.27
CA GLN A 150 8.56 5.37 -9.68
C GLN A 150 7.64 4.30 -10.23
N VAL A 151 8.20 3.15 -10.54
CA VAL A 151 7.49 2.00 -11.09
C VAL A 151 7.62 0.82 -10.16
N ARG A 152 6.48 0.25 -9.75
CA ARG A 152 6.41 -0.95 -8.93
C ARG A 152 5.70 -2.06 -9.69
N HIS A 153 6.23 -3.25 -9.66
CA HIS A 153 5.65 -4.44 -10.26
C HIS A 153 5.08 -5.37 -9.20
N VAL A 154 3.88 -5.88 -9.45
CA VAL A 154 3.22 -6.92 -8.67
C VAL A 154 2.98 -8.12 -9.58
N TYR A 155 3.52 -9.26 -9.24
CA TYR A 155 3.36 -10.51 -10.00
C TYR A 155 2.12 -11.25 -9.52
N MET A 156 1.21 -11.57 -10.45
CA MET A 156 -0.11 -12.07 -10.12
C MET A 156 -0.14 -13.59 -10.07
N ASP A 157 -0.85 -14.13 -9.06
CA ASP A 157 -1.16 -15.55 -8.89
C ASP A 157 0.10 -16.45 -8.85
N VAL A 158 1.16 -15.94 -8.27
CA VAL A 158 2.41 -16.68 -8.05
C VAL A 158 2.85 -16.56 -6.58
N PRO A 159 3.54 -17.57 -6.04
CA PRO A 159 4.15 -17.45 -4.72
C PRO A 159 5.38 -16.53 -4.77
N HIS A 160 5.82 -16.09 -3.60
CA HIS A 160 7.14 -15.47 -3.47
C HIS A 160 8.28 -16.42 -3.89
N SER A 161 9.34 -15.84 -4.40
CA SER A 161 10.55 -16.56 -4.73
C SER A 161 11.16 -17.24 -3.49
N ALA A 162 11.70 -18.44 -3.64
CA ALA A 162 12.31 -19.16 -2.53
C ALA A 162 13.51 -18.40 -1.89
N ASN A 163 14.15 -17.52 -2.66
CA ASN A 163 15.30 -16.71 -2.23
C ASN A 163 15.10 -15.26 -2.72
N VAL A 164 14.27 -14.52 -2.01
CA VAL A 164 14.03 -13.11 -2.29
C VAL A 164 15.30 -12.31 -2.05
N LYS A 165 15.74 -11.57 -3.06
CA LYS A 165 16.89 -10.66 -2.93
C LYS A 165 16.39 -9.30 -2.46
N PRO A 166 16.98 -8.73 -1.40
CA PRO A 166 16.60 -7.41 -0.92
C PRO A 166 16.70 -6.33 -2.03
N SER A 167 15.64 -5.56 -2.18
CA SER A 167 15.58 -4.44 -3.13
C SER A 167 14.81 -3.26 -2.54
N TRP A 168 14.78 -2.12 -3.23
CA TRP A 168 14.05 -0.93 -2.77
C TRP A 168 12.55 -1.16 -2.61
N TYR A 169 11.92 -1.94 -3.49
CA TYR A 169 10.49 -2.27 -3.43
C TYR A 169 10.21 -3.67 -2.89
N GLY A 170 11.25 -4.46 -2.64
CA GLY A 170 11.10 -5.87 -2.31
C GLY A 170 10.54 -6.68 -3.48
N GLU A 171 9.96 -7.80 -3.18
CA GLU A 171 9.19 -8.63 -4.10
C GLU A 171 7.72 -8.52 -3.73
N SER A 172 6.89 -8.09 -4.69
CA SER A 172 5.45 -8.01 -4.53
C SER A 172 4.76 -9.07 -5.37
N VAL A 173 3.96 -9.91 -4.72
CA VAL A 173 3.04 -10.85 -5.37
C VAL A 173 1.60 -10.44 -5.07
N GLY A 174 0.65 -10.83 -5.90
CA GLY A 174 -0.73 -10.44 -5.68
C GLY A 174 -1.74 -11.39 -6.29
N HIS A 175 -2.97 -11.23 -5.87
CA HIS A 175 -4.14 -11.93 -6.41
C HIS A 175 -5.38 -11.07 -6.22
N TYR A 176 -6.48 -11.47 -6.84
CA TYR A 176 -7.77 -10.81 -6.65
C TYR A 176 -8.67 -11.61 -5.71
N GLU A 177 -9.26 -10.94 -4.75
CA GLU A 177 -10.34 -11.44 -3.90
C GLU A 177 -11.62 -10.65 -4.21
N GLY A 178 -12.41 -11.12 -5.15
CA GLY A 178 -13.58 -10.40 -5.63
C GLY A 178 -13.20 -9.06 -6.27
N ASP A 179 -13.61 -7.96 -5.65
CA ASP A 179 -13.34 -6.58 -6.07
C ASP A 179 -12.05 -5.98 -5.49
N THR A 180 -11.28 -6.77 -4.77
CA THR A 180 -10.10 -6.32 -4.04
C THR A 180 -8.83 -6.93 -4.63
N LEU A 181 -7.87 -6.08 -4.98
CA LEU A 181 -6.50 -6.49 -5.29
C LEU A 181 -5.72 -6.61 -3.97
N VAL A 182 -5.27 -7.81 -3.66
CA VAL A 182 -4.41 -8.10 -2.50
C VAL A 182 -2.97 -8.17 -2.98
N ILE A 183 -2.08 -7.43 -2.32
CA ILE A 183 -0.65 -7.41 -2.63
C ILE A 183 0.12 -7.75 -1.36
N ASP A 184 1.00 -8.72 -1.47
CA ASP A 184 1.90 -9.17 -0.43
C ASP A 184 3.35 -8.79 -0.81
N THR A 185 4.08 -8.14 0.10
CA THR A 185 5.43 -7.62 -0.19
C THR A 185 6.39 -7.95 0.93
N ILE A 186 7.50 -8.60 0.55
CA ILE A 186 8.63 -8.94 1.43
C ILE A 186 9.96 -8.57 0.77
N GLY A 187 11.06 -8.69 1.52
CA GLY A 187 12.41 -8.54 0.98
C GLY A 187 12.78 -7.10 0.58
N GLN A 188 12.28 -6.12 1.30
CA GLN A 188 12.77 -4.76 1.16
C GLN A 188 14.14 -4.62 1.83
N ASN A 189 15.02 -3.78 1.26
CA ASN A 189 16.26 -3.42 1.91
C ASN A 189 15.98 -2.40 3.03
N THR A 190 16.82 -2.38 4.06
CA THR A 190 16.66 -1.52 5.24
C THR A 190 17.01 -0.04 5.01
N LYS A 191 17.17 0.36 3.75
CA LYS A 191 17.45 1.75 3.35
C LYS A 191 16.18 2.55 3.14
N THR A 192 15.01 1.90 3.13
CA THR A 192 13.72 2.55 3.02
C THR A 192 13.13 2.85 4.41
N VAL A 193 12.05 3.59 4.43
CA VAL A 193 11.32 3.94 5.65
C VAL A 193 9.83 3.59 5.51
N VAL A 194 9.20 3.28 6.63
CA VAL A 194 7.81 2.81 6.62
C VAL A 194 6.82 3.94 6.35
N ASP A 195 7.13 5.15 6.82
CA ASP A 195 6.21 6.28 6.81
C ASP A 195 6.90 7.64 6.66
N ALA A 196 6.11 8.71 6.67
CA ALA A 196 6.61 10.08 6.55
C ALA A 196 7.40 10.57 7.79
N TYR A 197 7.42 9.80 8.85
CA TYR A 197 8.19 10.09 10.07
C TYR A 197 9.57 9.43 10.05
N ARG A 198 9.94 8.80 8.93
CA ARG A 198 11.22 8.11 8.74
C ARG A 198 11.38 6.90 9.68
N THR A 199 10.27 6.23 9.97
CA THR A 199 10.31 5.02 10.80
C THR A 199 11.18 3.96 10.13
N PRO A 200 12.28 3.54 10.77
CA PRO A 200 13.12 2.48 10.24
C PRO A 200 12.41 1.14 10.31
N HIS A 201 12.88 0.18 9.55
CA HIS A 201 12.38 -1.18 9.59
C HIS A 201 13.54 -2.20 9.53
N SER A 202 13.25 -3.44 9.91
CA SER A 202 14.18 -4.54 9.78
C SER A 202 14.04 -5.23 8.39
N ASP A 203 14.88 -6.24 8.16
CA ASP A 203 14.79 -7.10 6.98
C ASP A 203 13.58 -8.07 7.03
N LYS A 204 12.85 -8.09 8.15
CA LYS A 204 11.61 -8.86 8.33
C LYS A 204 10.35 -8.09 7.95
N LEU A 205 10.49 -6.86 7.46
CA LEU A 205 9.33 -6.08 7.05
C LEU A 205 8.48 -6.85 6.04
N HIS A 206 7.24 -7.06 6.40
CA HIS A 206 6.19 -7.65 5.59
C HIS A 206 5.03 -6.67 5.49
N VAL A 207 4.59 -6.39 4.29
CA VAL A 207 3.50 -5.44 4.03
C VAL A 207 2.43 -6.11 3.20
N LEU A 208 1.21 -6.15 3.74
CA LEU A 208 0.02 -6.61 3.04
C LEU A 208 -0.87 -5.41 2.70
N GLU A 209 -1.27 -5.30 1.44
CA GLU A 209 -2.10 -4.23 0.93
C GLU A 209 -3.39 -4.79 0.34
N ARG A 210 -4.51 -4.11 0.59
CA ARG A 210 -5.82 -4.46 0.05
C ARG A 210 -6.41 -3.23 -0.64
N TRP A 211 -6.38 -3.25 -1.97
CA TRP A 211 -6.82 -2.15 -2.81
C TRP A 211 -8.21 -2.41 -3.36
N ARG A 212 -9.13 -1.49 -3.16
CA ARG A 212 -10.50 -1.58 -3.69
C ARG A 212 -11.05 -0.22 -4.08
N MET A 213 -11.98 -0.21 -5.01
CA MET A 213 -12.75 0.98 -5.32
C MET A 213 -13.96 1.08 -4.40
N VAL A 214 -14.20 2.25 -3.86
CA VAL A 214 -15.37 2.59 -3.05
C VAL A 214 -16.07 3.82 -3.63
N ASP A 215 -17.16 4.28 -3.04
CA ASP A 215 -17.92 5.45 -3.49
C ASP A 215 -18.29 5.37 -4.98
N ASN A 216 -18.86 4.25 -5.40
CA ASN A 216 -19.23 3.99 -6.80
C ASN A 216 -18.03 4.15 -7.78
N GLY A 217 -16.85 3.78 -7.37
CA GLY A 217 -15.63 3.84 -8.17
C GLY A 217 -14.95 5.21 -8.23
N ASN A 218 -15.38 6.18 -7.41
CA ASN A 218 -14.76 7.51 -7.37
C ASN A 218 -13.59 7.62 -6.40
N THR A 219 -13.49 6.68 -5.48
CA THR A 219 -12.41 6.62 -4.48
C THR A 219 -11.71 5.26 -4.59
N LEU A 220 -10.40 5.27 -4.62
CA LEU A 220 -9.57 4.08 -4.43
C LEU A 220 -9.08 4.08 -2.99
N GLU A 221 -9.37 3.00 -2.28
CA GLU A 221 -8.99 2.80 -0.90
C GLU A 221 -7.96 1.68 -0.79
N VAL A 222 -6.93 1.88 0.02
CA VAL A 222 -5.99 0.83 0.39
C VAL A 222 -5.93 0.69 1.90
N LEU A 223 -6.19 -0.51 2.36
CA LEU A 223 -5.89 -0.95 3.73
C LEU A 223 -4.50 -1.59 3.70
N VAL A 224 -3.60 -1.04 4.49
CA VAL A 224 -2.23 -1.52 4.63
C VAL A 224 -2.07 -2.17 5.99
N THR A 225 -1.52 -3.38 6.02
CA THR A 225 -1.04 -4.04 7.23
C THR A 225 0.49 -4.06 7.18
N VAL A 226 1.11 -3.55 8.22
CA VAL A 226 2.57 -3.55 8.39
C VAL A 226 2.92 -4.50 9.53
N ASP A 227 3.71 -5.49 9.22
CA ASP A 227 4.24 -6.46 10.18
C ASP A 227 5.77 -6.48 10.10
N ASP A 228 6.40 -6.12 11.19
CA ASP A 228 7.84 -6.22 11.39
C ASP A 228 8.09 -6.47 12.87
N SER A 229 8.26 -7.73 13.21
CA SER A 229 8.40 -8.19 14.60
C SER A 229 9.66 -7.65 15.29
N ASP A 230 10.63 -7.09 14.57
CA ASP A 230 11.80 -6.47 15.15
C ASP A 230 11.60 -4.96 15.39
N THR A 231 10.69 -4.32 14.64
CA THR A 231 10.39 -2.90 14.77
C THR A 231 9.19 -2.61 15.65
N TYR A 232 8.17 -3.45 15.59
CA TYR A 232 6.90 -3.27 16.29
C TYR A 232 6.62 -4.41 17.28
N ASN A 233 5.84 -4.12 18.31
CA ASN A 233 5.36 -5.13 19.25
C ASN A 233 4.22 -5.97 18.68
N GLN A 234 3.43 -5.39 17.78
CA GLN A 234 2.32 -6.04 17.07
C GLN A 234 2.19 -5.45 15.66
N PRO A 235 1.70 -6.21 14.68
CA PRO A 235 1.30 -5.66 13.39
C PRO A 235 0.29 -4.52 13.58
N TRP A 236 0.36 -3.52 12.72
CA TRP A 236 -0.58 -2.41 12.72
C TRP A 236 -1.21 -2.22 11.34
N GLN A 237 -2.36 -1.57 11.31
CA GLN A 237 -3.08 -1.26 10.10
C GLN A 237 -3.29 0.24 9.92
N GLY A 238 -3.29 0.65 8.67
CA GLY A 238 -3.59 2.01 8.29
C GLY A 238 -4.32 2.07 6.96
N LEU A 239 -5.18 3.07 6.83
CA LEU A 239 -5.99 3.28 5.64
C LEU A 239 -5.49 4.49 4.88
N ARG A 240 -5.44 4.39 3.54
CA ARG A 240 -5.20 5.51 2.64
C ARG A 240 -6.27 5.56 1.56
N ARG A 241 -6.68 6.77 1.16
CA ARG A 241 -7.66 7.00 0.11
C ARG A 241 -7.10 7.92 -0.96
N TYR A 242 -7.46 7.60 -2.19
CA TYR A 242 -7.14 8.36 -3.38
C TYR A 242 -8.43 8.72 -4.10
N ARG A 243 -8.45 9.89 -4.71
CA ARG A 243 -9.57 10.32 -5.54
C ARG A 243 -9.28 10.02 -7.00
N ARG A 244 -10.31 9.67 -7.73
CA ARG A 244 -10.21 9.57 -9.18
C ARG A 244 -9.81 10.93 -9.74
N ALA A 245 -8.76 10.97 -10.55
CA ALA A 245 -8.27 12.17 -11.22
C ALA A 245 -8.20 11.93 -12.72
N GLN A 246 -8.44 12.97 -13.49
CA GLN A 246 -8.20 12.99 -14.91
C GLN A 246 -6.90 13.75 -15.17
N GLY A 247 -6.11 13.27 -16.08
CA GLY A 247 -4.87 13.93 -16.46
C GLY A 247 -3.80 12.93 -16.87
N GLN A 248 -2.79 13.44 -17.56
CA GLN A 248 -1.60 12.69 -17.88
C GLN A 248 -0.64 12.76 -16.68
N LEU A 249 0.15 11.71 -16.49
CA LEU A 249 1.29 11.79 -15.59
C LEU A 249 2.27 12.82 -16.18
N GLY A 250 2.71 13.75 -15.34
CA GLY A 250 3.71 14.73 -15.73
C GLY A 250 5.09 14.10 -15.87
N GLU A 251 5.97 14.78 -16.54
CA GLU A 251 7.40 14.44 -16.49
C GLU A 251 7.98 15.03 -15.20
N GLN A 252 8.56 14.18 -14.37
CA GLN A 252 9.27 14.60 -13.17
C GLN A 252 10.65 13.95 -13.16
N ILE A 253 11.68 14.77 -13.19
CA ILE A 253 13.06 14.34 -13.13
C ILE A 253 13.64 14.78 -11.79
N CYS A 254 13.72 13.83 -10.86
CA CYS A 254 14.17 14.08 -9.50
C CYS A 254 15.58 14.73 -9.46
N ALA A 255 16.49 14.30 -10.34
CA ALA A 255 17.84 14.82 -10.38
C ALA A 255 17.89 16.32 -10.71
N GLU A 256 16.98 16.85 -11.52
CA GLU A 256 16.92 18.27 -11.84
C GLU A 256 16.49 19.11 -10.63
N GLY A 257 15.60 18.58 -9.78
CA GLY A 257 15.18 19.25 -8.55
C GLY A 257 16.26 19.28 -7.45
N ASN A 258 17.26 18.42 -7.51
CA ASN A 258 18.32 18.33 -6.50
C ASN A 258 19.33 19.51 -6.59
N PHE A 259 19.42 20.22 -7.69
CA PHE A 259 20.30 21.40 -7.80
C PHE A 259 19.97 22.48 -6.76
N LEU A 260 18.71 22.61 -6.40
CA LEU A 260 18.28 23.62 -5.42
C LEU A 260 18.91 23.41 -4.03
N LEU A 261 19.25 22.18 -3.66
CA LEU A 261 19.91 21.90 -2.39
C LEU A 261 21.33 22.45 -2.34
N PHE A 262 22.04 22.43 -3.49
CA PHE A 262 23.41 22.95 -3.59
C PHE A 262 23.44 24.48 -3.66
N ASP A 263 22.47 25.09 -4.33
CA ASP A 263 22.39 26.55 -4.51
C ASP A 263 22.04 27.27 -3.18
N TYR A 264 21.38 26.61 -2.26
CA TYR A 264 21.05 27.18 -0.96
C TYR A 264 22.16 27.00 0.10
N GLY A 265 23.32 26.47 -0.27
CA GLY A 265 24.43 26.25 0.65
C GLY A 265 24.12 25.23 1.75
N VAL A 266 23.13 24.37 1.50
CA VAL A 266 22.80 23.30 2.44
C VAL A 266 23.94 22.29 2.48
N PRO A 267 24.49 21.99 3.66
CA PRO A 267 25.54 20.99 3.78
C PRO A 267 25.02 19.63 3.32
N VAL A 268 25.58 19.14 2.26
CA VAL A 268 25.28 17.78 1.76
C VAL A 268 26.35 16.84 2.31
N ALA A 269 25.93 15.72 2.89
CA ALA A 269 26.86 14.68 3.28
C ALA A 269 27.66 14.20 2.06
N LYS A 270 28.99 14.15 2.18
CA LYS A 270 29.85 13.69 1.07
C LYS A 270 29.65 12.21 0.75
N THR A 271 29.17 11.47 1.71
CA THR A 271 28.77 10.06 1.59
C THR A 271 27.40 9.91 2.21
N PRO A 272 26.39 9.47 1.46
CA PRO A 272 25.10 9.10 2.05
C PRO A 272 25.34 7.96 3.06
N ASP A 273 24.75 8.10 4.24
CA ASP A 273 24.84 7.13 5.33
C ASP A 273 23.58 6.24 5.44
N PHE A 274 23.02 5.91 4.28
CA PHE A 274 21.91 4.96 4.14
C PHE A 274 22.29 3.74 3.33
#